data_52a6fee8af2fc84568b3fb8adc7a3462
#
_entry.id   52a6fee8af2fc84568b3fb8adc7a3462
#
_cell.length_a   1.000
_cell.length_b   1.000
_cell.length_c   1.000
_cell.angle_alpha   90.00
_cell.angle_beta   90.00
_cell.angle_gamma   90.00
#
_symmetry.space_group_name_H-M   'P 1'
#
loop_
_entity.id
_entity.type
_entity.pdbx_description
1 polymer ?
#
loop_
_entity_poly.entity_id
_entity_poly.type
_entity_poly.pdbx_seq_one_letter_code
_entity_poly.pdbx_strand_id
1 'polypeptide(L)'
;YQGEFAGAVEAASSTGGQIMPPIMGAAAFLMAEMVGVQYGEIAMRAIFPALLYFTGIFITVHLEAKRLGLKGIPKDELPKFGPLFVRQGYLLIPLVALVAMVMMGYTMSRAAIIATALAILVSMPNKETRMNPTRFINALEAGGKNTLSVAVACGVAGIIAGVVTMTGLGQLLISAIVGVAGDRVIVALFLTMLTCIVLGMGVPTTANYIIMATTCAPILVNGMGINKIAANMFVFYFGIVADITPPVALAAYAGSAIAKSNPMKTGITATKLAIAAFIVPYIFAYSPAMLFVNVTSVFKVIQIVLSALLGIFGVAAALNGYILRKSNWFERILLFAGGLTLMIPGTISDLIGLVLIGGIVLLQYFQRKKAAA
;
A
#
# COMPACT_ATOMS: atom_id res chain seq x y z
N TYR A 1 8.94 19.65 9.29
CA TYR A 1 8.35 18.47 10.01
C TYR A 1 9.28 18.02 11.13
N GLN A 2 8.70 17.39 12.16
CA GLN A 2 9.50 16.70 13.19
C GLN A 2 10.13 15.44 12.59
N GLY A 3 11.29 15.01 13.14
CA GLY A 3 12.03 13.85 12.64
C GLY A 3 11.19 12.56 12.61
N GLU A 4 10.38 12.32 13.65
CA GLU A 4 9.48 11.16 13.72
C GLU A 4 8.45 11.14 12.58
N PHE A 5 7.91 12.31 12.22
CA PHE A 5 6.95 12.44 11.13
C PHE A 5 7.63 12.26 9.77
N ALA A 6 8.80 12.89 9.56
CA ALA A 6 9.54 12.77 8.31
C ALA A 6 9.98 11.31 8.05
N GLY A 7 10.56 10.64 9.05
CA GLY A 7 10.92 9.23 8.94
C GLY A 7 9.72 8.31 8.74
N ALA A 8 8.57 8.66 9.33
CA ALA A 8 7.33 7.91 9.13
C ALA A 8 6.74 8.08 7.71
N VAL A 9 6.82 9.28 7.13
CA VAL A 9 6.38 9.52 5.73
C VAL A 9 7.23 8.72 4.76
N GLU A 10 8.56 8.74 4.95
CA GLU A 10 9.48 7.96 4.12
C GLU A 10 9.18 6.45 4.21
N ALA A 11 9.04 5.92 5.42
CA ALA A 11 8.73 4.52 5.64
C ALA A 11 7.40 4.11 5.01
N ALA A 12 6.33 4.89 5.23
CA ALA A 12 5.01 4.60 4.67
C ALA A 12 5.00 4.71 3.14
N SER A 13 5.62 5.76 2.56
CA SER A 13 5.67 5.95 1.11
C SER A 13 6.50 4.87 0.41
N SER A 14 7.65 4.52 0.97
CA SER A 14 8.53 3.48 0.46
C SER A 14 7.86 2.10 0.48
N THR A 15 7.21 1.78 1.59
CA THR A 15 6.42 0.55 1.75
C THR A 15 5.29 0.48 0.72
N GLY A 16 4.61 1.61 0.46
CA GLY A 16 3.56 1.71 -0.55
C GLY A 16 4.04 1.45 -1.99
N GLY A 17 5.32 1.64 -2.28
CA GLY A 17 5.90 1.31 -3.58
C GLY A 17 5.72 -0.16 -3.96
N GLN A 18 5.59 -1.06 -2.99
CA GLN A 18 5.37 -2.49 -3.22
C GLN A 18 3.97 -2.83 -3.73
N ILE A 19 2.99 -1.93 -3.52
CA ILE A 19 1.61 -2.10 -4.00
C ILE A 19 1.29 -1.22 -5.22
N MET A 20 2.17 -0.28 -5.57
CA MET A 20 1.92 0.65 -6.68
C MET A 20 2.31 0.03 -8.03
N PRO A 21 1.33 -0.21 -8.92
CA PRO A 21 1.63 -0.59 -10.29
C PRO A 21 2.44 0.52 -11.00
N PRO A 22 3.23 0.19 -12.01
CA PRO A 22 3.34 -1.12 -12.66
C PRO A 22 4.45 -2.02 -12.11
N ILE A 23 5.33 -1.53 -11.24
CA ILE A 23 6.50 -2.31 -10.81
C ILE A 23 6.15 -3.23 -9.65
N MET A 24 5.44 -2.71 -8.64
CA MET A 24 5.06 -3.44 -7.44
C MET A 24 6.25 -4.16 -6.77
N GLY A 25 6.02 -4.92 -5.70
CA GLY A 25 7.03 -5.77 -5.09
C GLY A 25 7.08 -7.16 -5.75
N ALA A 26 8.19 -7.91 -5.53
CA ALA A 26 8.35 -9.26 -6.05
C ALA A 26 7.21 -10.22 -5.63
N ALA A 27 6.59 -9.99 -4.49
CA ALA A 27 5.44 -10.75 -4.02
C ALA A 27 4.22 -10.67 -4.97
N ALA A 28 4.05 -9.57 -5.72
CA ALA A 28 2.96 -9.44 -6.68
C ALA A 28 3.10 -10.39 -7.89
N PHE A 29 4.33 -10.74 -8.26
CA PHE A 29 4.58 -11.75 -9.30
C PHE A 29 4.20 -13.14 -8.80
N LEU A 30 4.58 -13.47 -7.57
CA LEU A 30 4.15 -14.72 -6.92
C LEU A 30 2.63 -14.77 -6.75
N MET A 31 1.99 -13.65 -6.46
CA MET A 31 0.54 -13.56 -6.41
C MET A 31 -0.09 -13.95 -7.76
N ALA A 32 0.42 -13.42 -8.86
CA ALA A 32 -0.07 -13.75 -10.19
C ALA A 32 0.03 -15.26 -10.47
N GLU A 33 1.15 -15.89 -10.10
CA GLU A 33 1.38 -17.32 -10.24
C GLU A 33 0.46 -18.16 -9.34
N MET A 34 0.35 -17.84 -8.05
CA MET A 34 -0.48 -18.57 -7.08
C MET A 34 -1.98 -18.42 -7.35
N VAL A 35 -2.40 -17.26 -7.84
CA VAL A 35 -3.80 -17.03 -8.24
C VAL A 35 -4.10 -17.67 -9.60
N GLY A 36 -3.09 -17.82 -10.47
CA GLY A 36 -3.21 -18.39 -11.81
C GLY A 36 -3.66 -17.38 -12.85
N VAL A 37 -3.21 -16.11 -12.74
CA VAL A 37 -3.51 -15.02 -13.68
C VAL A 37 -2.23 -14.36 -14.17
N GLN A 38 -2.31 -13.56 -15.24
CA GLN A 38 -1.16 -12.79 -15.69
C GLN A 38 -0.84 -11.65 -14.73
N TYR A 39 0.45 -11.32 -14.59
CA TYR A 39 0.88 -10.20 -13.74
C TYR A 39 0.21 -8.87 -14.11
N GLY A 40 0.06 -8.59 -15.43
CA GLY A 40 -0.63 -7.38 -15.89
C GLY A 40 -2.05 -7.26 -15.36
N GLU A 41 -2.74 -8.37 -15.16
CA GLU A 41 -4.08 -8.40 -14.57
C GLU A 41 -4.02 -8.01 -13.08
N ILE A 42 -3.06 -8.53 -12.32
CA ILE A 42 -2.85 -8.12 -10.92
C ILE A 42 -2.52 -6.63 -10.84
N ALA A 43 -1.61 -6.15 -11.70
CA ALA A 43 -1.21 -4.76 -11.75
C ALA A 43 -2.40 -3.82 -12.03
N MET A 44 -3.23 -4.13 -13.03
CA MET A 44 -4.42 -3.34 -13.33
C MET A 44 -5.40 -3.29 -12.16
N ARG A 45 -5.60 -4.42 -11.47
CA ARG A 45 -6.50 -4.52 -10.32
C ARG A 45 -5.98 -3.78 -9.09
N ALA A 46 -4.67 -3.62 -8.95
CA ALA A 46 -4.04 -2.91 -7.84
C ALA A 46 -4.07 -1.37 -7.98
N ILE A 47 -4.44 -0.81 -9.15
CA ILE A 47 -4.36 0.65 -9.40
C ILE A 47 -5.18 1.45 -8.38
N PHE A 48 -6.48 1.17 -8.25
CA PHE A 48 -7.33 1.93 -7.33
C PHE A 48 -6.93 1.76 -5.86
N PRO A 49 -6.69 0.54 -5.34
CA PRO A 49 -6.18 0.37 -4.00
C PRO A 49 -4.89 1.14 -3.71
N ALA A 50 -3.93 1.12 -4.64
CA ALA A 50 -2.68 1.84 -4.52
C ALA A 50 -2.87 3.37 -4.55
N LEU A 51 -3.69 3.89 -5.45
CA LEU A 51 -4.03 5.31 -5.52
C LEU A 51 -4.69 5.79 -4.21
N LEU A 52 -5.60 5.01 -3.66
CA LEU A 52 -6.24 5.31 -2.37
C LEU A 52 -5.23 5.36 -1.23
N TYR A 53 -4.28 4.42 -1.20
CA TYR A 53 -3.21 4.40 -0.21
C TYR A 53 -2.37 5.67 -0.25
N PHE A 54 -1.82 6.02 -1.42
CA PHE A 54 -0.98 7.21 -1.56
C PHE A 54 -1.76 8.51 -1.36
N THR A 55 -3.03 8.55 -1.76
CA THR A 55 -3.90 9.70 -1.48
C THR A 55 -4.08 9.88 0.03
N GLY A 56 -4.23 8.80 0.79
CA GLY A 56 -4.32 8.86 2.26
C GLY A 56 -3.05 9.46 2.90
N ILE A 57 -1.87 9.03 2.44
CA ILE A 57 -0.59 9.61 2.89
C ILE A 57 -0.53 11.09 2.51
N PHE A 58 -0.83 11.43 1.25
CA PHE A 58 -0.80 12.80 0.76
C PHE A 58 -1.72 13.73 1.57
N ILE A 59 -2.96 13.31 1.83
CA ILE A 59 -3.91 14.06 2.66
C ILE A 59 -3.34 14.28 4.06
N THR A 60 -2.79 13.24 4.70
CA THR A 60 -2.24 13.35 6.05
C THR A 60 -1.05 14.30 6.09
N VAL A 61 -0.13 14.21 5.13
CA VAL A 61 1.02 15.11 5.00
C VAL A 61 0.57 16.55 4.75
N HIS A 62 -0.43 16.76 3.89
CA HIS A 62 -0.98 18.09 3.61
C HIS A 62 -1.64 18.72 4.85
N LEU A 63 -2.46 17.94 5.57
CA LEU A 63 -3.11 18.42 6.78
C LEU A 63 -2.08 18.76 7.88
N GLU A 64 -1.03 17.95 8.01
CA GLU A 64 0.05 18.21 8.95
C GLU A 64 0.84 19.49 8.58
N ALA A 65 1.14 19.67 7.29
CA ALA A 65 1.77 20.93 6.81
C ALA A 65 0.92 22.15 7.16
N LYS A 66 -0.39 22.08 6.93
CA LYS A 66 -1.34 23.12 7.30
C LYS A 66 -1.38 23.36 8.80
N ARG A 67 -1.39 22.30 9.60
CA ARG A 67 -1.38 22.36 11.06
C ARG A 67 -0.15 23.07 11.61
N LEU A 68 1.01 22.83 11.00
CA LEU A 68 2.29 23.43 11.39
C LEU A 68 2.57 24.77 10.73
N GLY A 69 1.70 25.24 9.83
CA GLY A 69 1.90 26.50 9.08
C GLY A 69 3.08 26.45 8.12
N LEU A 70 3.50 25.28 7.66
CA LEU A 70 4.61 25.12 6.72
C LEU A 70 4.27 25.70 5.36
N LYS A 71 5.19 26.48 4.81
CA LYS A 71 5.10 27.02 3.45
C LYS A 71 5.85 26.10 2.49
N GLY A 72 5.38 26.00 1.25
CA GLY A 72 6.08 25.30 0.18
C GLY A 72 7.36 26.02 -0.25
N ILE A 73 8.21 25.33 -0.99
CA ILE A 73 9.40 25.91 -1.63
C ILE A 73 8.94 26.98 -2.63
N PRO A 74 9.58 28.17 -2.67
CA PRO A 74 9.28 29.21 -3.65
C PRO A 74 9.37 28.65 -5.08
N LYS A 75 8.47 29.14 -5.96
CA LYS A 75 8.40 28.62 -7.34
C LYS A 75 9.70 28.85 -8.13
N ASP A 76 10.45 29.87 -7.76
CA ASP A 76 11.70 30.24 -8.41
C ASP A 76 12.86 29.27 -8.10
N GLU A 77 12.76 28.58 -6.96
CA GLU A 77 13.73 27.55 -6.54
C GLU A 77 13.38 26.17 -7.07
N LEU A 78 12.18 25.98 -7.66
CA LEU A 78 11.76 24.69 -8.20
C LEU A 78 12.39 24.43 -9.57
N PRO A 79 12.96 23.23 -9.82
CA PRO A 79 13.46 22.86 -11.13
C PRO A 79 12.33 22.86 -12.15
N LYS A 80 12.56 23.46 -13.32
CA LYS A 80 11.57 23.47 -14.40
C LYS A 80 11.44 22.08 -15.00
N PHE A 81 10.24 21.52 -14.93
CA PHE A 81 9.95 20.14 -15.38
C PHE A 81 10.32 19.90 -16.86
N GLY A 82 9.97 20.82 -17.76
CA GLY A 82 10.19 20.67 -19.20
C GLY A 82 11.68 20.45 -19.56
N PRO A 83 12.59 21.36 -19.21
CA PRO A 83 14.02 21.19 -19.45
C PRO A 83 14.60 19.94 -18.77
N LEU A 84 14.16 19.62 -17.56
CA LEU A 84 14.60 18.43 -16.85
C LEU A 84 14.18 17.16 -17.58
N PHE A 85 12.91 17.08 -18.03
CA PHE A 85 12.37 15.92 -18.75
C PHE A 85 13.06 15.72 -20.11
N VAL A 86 13.28 16.80 -20.87
CA VAL A 86 14.00 16.71 -22.15
C VAL A 86 15.43 16.22 -21.96
N ARG A 87 16.10 16.66 -20.88
CA ARG A 87 17.49 16.29 -20.61
C ARG A 87 17.65 14.88 -20.03
N GLN A 88 16.71 14.42 -19.20
CA GLN A 88 16.84 13.18 -18.44
C GLN A 88 15.70 12.18 -18.66
N GLY A 89 14.67 12.51 -19.44
CA GLY A 89 13.51 11.66 -19.66
C GLY A 89 13.86 10.32 -20.34
N TYR A 90 14.96 10.28 -21.11
CA TYR A 90 15.45 9.03 -21.71
C TYR A 90 15.82 7.96 -20.68
N LEU A 91 16.12 8.35 -19.42
CA LEU A 91 16.39 7.41 -18.32
C LEU A 91 15.15 6.60 -17.93
N LEU A 92 13.96 7.03 -18.32
CA LEU A 92 12.70 6.29 -18.10
C LEU A 92 12.47 5.16 -19.12
N ILE A 93 13.24 5.13 -20.23
CA ILE A 93 13.04 4.14 -21.31
C ILE A 93 13.06 2.68 -20.79
N PRO A 94 14.01 2.24 -19.94
CA PRO A 94 14.02 0.87 -19.44
C PRO A 94 12.76 0.53 -18.62
N LEU A 95 12.28 1.50 -17.85
CA LEU A 95 11.08 1.35 -17.03
C LEU A 95 9.83 1.24 -17.91
N VAL A 96 9.68 2.14 -18.88
CA VAL A 96 8.55 2.13 -19.81
C VAL A 96 8.55 0.84 -20.65
N ALA A 97 9.73 0.38 -21.10
CA ALA A 97 9.86 -0.86 -21.84
C ALA A 97 9.46 -2.08 -20.98
N LEU A 98 9.91 -2.14 -19.71
CA LEU A 98 9.52 -3.20 -18.79
C LEU A 98 8.00 -3.28 -18.65
N VAL A 99 7.38 -2.14 -18.38
CA VAL A 99 5.92 -2.05 -18.21
C VAL A 99 5.19 -2.46 -19.48
N ALA A 100 5.59 -1.91 -20.62
CA ALA A 100 4.95 -2.21 -21.90
C ALA A 100 5.03 -3.72 -22.21
N MET A 101 6.20 -4.34 -22.03
CA MET A 101 6.37 -5.77 -22.29
C MET A 101 5.52 -6.64 -21.38
N VAL A 102 5.45 -6.30 -20.08
CA VAL A 102 4.61 -7.04 -19.14
C VAL A 102 3.13 -6.90 -19.50
N MET A 103 2.68 -5.70 -19.86
CA MET A 103 1.30 -5.46 -20.29
C MET A 103 0.97 -6.15 -21.62
N MET A 104 1.96 -6.35 -22.50
CA MET A 104 1.84 -7.12 -23.75
C MET A 104 1.85 -8.65 -23.52
N GLY A 105 1.96 -9.12 -22.27
CA GLY A 105 1.93 -10.55 -21.93
C GLY A 105 3.27 -11.29 -22.08
N TYR A 106 4.39 -10.56 -22.21
CA TYR A 106 5.70 -11.21 -22.17
C TYR A 106 6.02 -11.75 -20.78
N THR A 107 6.81 -12.82 -20.73
CA THR A 107 7.27 -13.37 -19.45
C THR A 107 8.16 -12.36 -18.70
N MET A 108 8.08 -12.39 -17.37
CA MET A 108 8.85 -11.48 -16.51
C MET A 108 10.35 -11.56 -16.79
N SER A 109 10.87 -12.78 -16.99
CA SER A 109 12.30 -12.98 -17.29
C SER A 109 12.72 -12.29 -18.60
N ARG A 110 11.91 -12.38 -19.66
CA ARG A 110 12.18 -11.67 -20.93
C ARG A 110 12.10 -10.16 -20.74
N ALA A 111 11.06 -9.66 -20.07
CA ALA A 111 10.90 -8.24 -19.80
C ALA A 111 12.07 -7.69 -18.98
N ALA A 112 12.51 -8.40 -17.94
CA ALA A 112 13.64 -8.03 -17.10
C ALA A 112 14.96 -8.00 -17.88
N ILE A 113 15.26 -9.02 -18.72
CA ILE A 113 16.49 -9.06 -19.53
C ILE A 113 16.54 -7.88 -20.49
N ILE A 114 15.44 -7.59 -21.20
CA ILE A 114 15.37 -6.49 -22.16
C ILE A 114 15.46 -5.14 -21.44
N ALA A 115 14.76 -4.96 -20.33
CA ALA A 115 14.86 -3.74 -19.54
C ALA A 115 16.28 -3.51 -19.00
N THR A 116 16.97 -4.57 -18.56
CA THR A 116 18.37 -4.50 -18.13
C THR A 116 19.30 -4.10 -19.29
N ALA A 117 19.13 -4.71 -20.47
CA ALA A 117 19.89 -4.34 -21.66
C ALA A 117 19.66 -2.86 -22.04
N LEU A 118 18.40 -2.41 -22.02
CA LEU A 118 18.06 -1.00 -22.27
C LEU A 118 18.65 -0.08 -21.20
N ALA A 119 18.67 -0.46 -19.92
CA ALA A 119 19.29 0.32 -18.86
C ALA A 119 20.79 0.51 -19.10
N ILE A 120 21.49 -0.53 -19.55
CA ILE A 120 22.92 -0.46 -19.94
C ILE A 120 23.08 0.50 -21.11
N LEU A 121 22.28 0.38 -22.18
CA LEU A 121 22.35 1.24 -23.36
C LEU A 121 22.09 2.72 -23.01
N VAL A 122 21.06 2.96 -22.22
CA VAL A 122 20.66 4.31 -21.76
C VAL A 122 21.71 4.94 -20.83
N SER A 123 22.51 4.14 -20.12
CA SER A 123 23.60 4.64 -19.27
C SER A 123 24.82 5.13 -20.05
N MET A 124 24.99 4.73 -21.32
CA MET A 124 26.21 4.99 -22.11
C MET A 124 26.48 6.46 -22.48
N PRO A 125 25.45 7.30 -22.77
CA PRO A 125 25.67 8.70 -23.15
C PRO A 125 26.31 9.55 -22.06
N ASN A 126 26.00 9.27 -20.78
CA ASN A 126 26.50 10.06 -19.67
C ASN A 126 27.80 9.44 -19.11
N LYS A 127 28.87 10.23 -19.07
CA LYS A 127 30.20 9.78 -18.59
C LYS A 127 30.17 9.30 -17.12
N GLU A 128 29.31 9.86 -16.30
CA GLU A 128 29.19 9.50 -14.87
C GLU A 128 28.50 8.15 -14.65
N THR A 129 27.54 7.79 -15.51
CA THR A 129 26.73 6.57 -15.42
C THR A 129 27.15 5.47 -16.40
N ARG A 130 28.07 5.78 -17.33
CA ARG A 130 28.53 4.84 -18.35
C ARG A 130 29.00 3.51 -17.74
N MET A 131 28.45 2.42 -18.23
CA MET A 131 28.86 1.07 -17.89
C MET A 131 30.21 0.76 -18.56
N ASN A 132 31.26 0.62 -17.74
CA ASN A 132 32.52 0.03 -18.14
C ASN A 132 32.56 -1.44 -17.70
N PRO A 133 33.51 -2.27 -18.18
CA PRO A 133 33.59 -3.70 -17.82
C PRO A 133 33.60 -3.95 -16.31
N THR A 134 34.34 -3.14 -15.54
CA THR A 134 34.42 -3.27 -14.08
C THR A 134 33.07 -2.96 -13.42
N ARG A 135 32.39 -1.89 -13.81
CA ARG A 135 31.06 -1.55 -13.30
C ARG A 135 30.03 -2.61 -13.66
N PHE A 136 30.14 -3.20 -14.85
CA PHE A 136 29.26 -4.28 -15.29
C PHE A 136 29.42 -5.53 -14.41
N ILE A 137 30.67 -5.96 -14.16
CA ILE A 137 30.95 -7.11 -13.28
C ILE A 137 30.46 -6.82 -11.84
N ASN A 138 30.74 -5.63 -11.33
CA ASN A 138 30.28 -5.24 -9.97
C ASN A 138 28.75 -5.22 -9.89
N ALA A 139 28.05 -4.80 -10.93
CA ALA A 139 26.59 -4.82 -10.98
C ALA A 139 26.04 -6.25 -10.98
N LEU A 140 26.68 -7.17 -11.73
CA LEU A 140 26.33 -8.59 -11.73
C LEU A 140 26.59 -9.23 -10.35
N GLU A 141 27.73 -8.93 -9.74
CA GLU A 141 28.06 -9.40 -8.37
C GLU A 141 27.04 -8.90 -7.35
N ALA A 142 26.70 -7.60 -7.38
CA ALA A 142 25.69 -7.02 -6.49
C ALA A 142 24.30 -7.64 -6.72
N GLY A 143 23.91 -7.85 -7.98
CA GLY A 143 22.66 -8.54 -8.35
C GLY A 143 22.63 -9.97 -7.82
N GLY A 144 23.71 -10.73 -7.99
CA GLY A 144 23.84 -12.09 -7.47
C GLY A 144 23.74 -12.15 -5.95
N LYS A 145 24.45 -11.26 -5.24
CA LYS A 145 24.37 -11.16 -3.78
C LYS A 145 22.96 -10.84 -3.27
N ASN A 146 22.27 -9.89 -3.92
CA ASN A 146 20.89 -9.55 -3.56
C ASN A 146 19.92 -10.72 -3.82
N THR A 147 20.15 -11.50 -4.86
CA THR A 147 19.32 -12.68 -5.17
C THR A 147 19.45 -13.75 -4.10
N LEU A 148 20.62 -13.93 -3.46
CA LEU A 148 20.82 -14.97 -2.44
C LEU A 148 19.85 -14.81 -1.26
N SER A 149 19.67 -13.62 -0.73
CA SER A 149 18.78 -13.39 0.41
C SER A 149 17.33 -13.67 0.06
N VAL A 150 16.90 -13.30 -1.14
CA VAL A 150 15.54 -13.58 -1.64
C VAL A 150 15.35 -15.08 -1.86
N ALA A 151 16.32 -15.77 -2.48
CA ALA A 151 16.24 -17.21 -2.73
C ALA A 151 16.17 -18.02 -1.43
N VAL A 152 16.99 -17.69 -0.44
CA VAL A 152 16.96 -18.33 0.90
C VAL A 152 15.63 -18.06 1.59
N ALA A 153 15.14 -16.82 1.59
CA ALA A 153 13.87 -16.47 2.18
C ALA A 153 12.69 -17.22 1.52
N CYS A 154 12.66 -17.32 0.19
CA CYS A 154 11.66 -18.09 -0.54
C CYS A 154 11.76 -19.61 -0.24
N GLY A 155 12.98 -20.14 -0.13
CA GLY A 155 13.19 -21.54 0.24
C GLY A 155 12.64 -21.87 1.62
N VAL A 156 12.95 -21.04 2.63
CA VAL A 156 12.42 -21.19 3.99
C VAL A 156 10.90 -21.03 4.00
N ALA A 157 10.35 -20.05 3.30
CA ALA A 157 8.91 -19.86 3.19
C ALA A 157 8.22 -21.07 2.53
N GLY A 158 8.85 -21.68 1.52
CA GLY A 158 8.38 -22.91 0.89
C GLY A 158 8.35 -24.09 1.86
N ILE A 159 9.37 -24.22 2.73
CA ILE A 159 9.39 -25.25 3.79
C ILE A 159 8.25 -25.02 4.78
N ILE A 160 8.04 -23.78 5.24
CA ILE A 160 6.93 -23.43 6.14
C ILE A 160 5.59 -23.79 5.49
N ALA A 161 5.37 -23.39 4.23
CA ALA A 161 4.15 -23.71 3.50
C ALA A 161 3.93 -25.23 3.36
N GLY A 162 5.01 -25.99 3.10
CA GLY A 162 4.97 -27.45 3.05
C GLY A 162 4.58 -28.05 4.40
N VAL A 163 5.17 -27.61 5.50
CA VAL A 163 4.83 -28.08 6.85
C VAL A 163 3.37 -27.74 7.19
N VAL A 164 2.91 -26.53 6.91
CA VAL A 164 1.50 -26.12 7.14
C VAL A 164 0.54 -27.02 6.37
N THR A 165 0.87 -27.36 5.12
CA THR A 165 0.05 -28.25 4.29
C THR A 165 0.06 -29.69 4.82
N MET A 166 1.23 -30.23 5.16
CA MET A 166 1.38 -31.61 5.64
C MET A 166 0.76 -31.82 7.02
N THR A 167 0.82 -30.84 7.90
CA THR A 167 0.25 -30.92 9.26
C THR A 167 -1.24 -30.62 9.31
N GLY A 168 -1.84 -30.12 8.23
CA GLY A 168 -3.22 -29.66 8.21
C GLY A 168 -3.47 -28.39 9.02
N LEU A 169 -2.40 -27.68 9.44
CA LEU A 169 -2.51 -26.44 10.24
C LEU A 169 -3.37 -25.38 9.54
N GLY A 170 -3.32 -25.32 8.21
CA GLY A 170 -4.19 -24.42 7.43
C GLY A 170 -5.67 -24.67 7.69
N GLN A 171 -6.10 -25.95 7.69
CA GLN A 171 -7.49 -26.32 7.98
C GLN A 171 -7.88 -26.01 9.43
N LEU A 172 -6.95 -26.22 10.37
CA LEU A 172 -7.16 -25.88 11.77
C LEU A 172 -7.38 -24.37 11.94
N LEU A 173 -6.57 -23.54 11.30
CA LEU A 173 -6.72 -22.09 11.32
C LEU A 173 -8.04 -21.63 10.68
N ILE A 174 -8.43 -22.24 9.55
CA ILE A 174 -9.74 -21.99 8.92
C ILE A 174 -10.85 -22.29 9.92
N SER A 175 -10.86 -23.51 10.50
CA SER A 175 -11.88 -23.91 11.45
C SER A 175 -11.93 -23.03 12.70
N ALA A 176 -10.78 -22.64 13.23
CA ALA A 176 -10.69 -21.79 14.42
C ALA A 176 -11.23 -20.38 14.13
N ILE A 177 -10.81 -19.75 13.03
CA ILE A 177 -11.24 -18.39 12.68
C ILE A 177 -12.72 -18.39 12.29
N VAL A 178 -13.17 -19.33 11.47
CA VAL A 178 -14.57 -19.47 11.08
C VAL A 178 -15.44 -19.80 12.28
N GLY A 179 -14.98 -20.66 13.19
CA GLY A 179 -15.69 -20.99 14.42
C GLY A 179 -15.92 -19.79 15.33
N VAL A 180 -14.94 -18.88 15.43
CA VAL A 180 -15.08 -17.62 16.20
C VAL A 180 -15.89 -16.58 15.42
N ALA A 181 -15.68 -16.47 14.12
CA ALA A 181 -16.34 -15.47 13.29
C ALA A 181 -17.82 -15.81 13.02
N GLY A 182 -18.17 -17.11 12.98
CA GLY A 182 -19.47 -17.55 12.47
C GLY A 182 -19.69 -17.03 11.06
N ASP A 183 -20.89 -16.49 10.77
CA ASP A 183 -21.21 -15.90 9.47
C ASP A 183 -20.75 -14.43 9.32
N ARG A 184 -20.01 -13.90 10.31
CA ARG A 184 -19.60 -12.49 10.34
C ARG A 184 -18.29 -12.29 9.61
N VAL A 185 -18.35 -11.99 8.32
CA VAL A 185 -17.19 -11.73 7.45
C VAL A 185 -16.23 -10.70 8.05
N ILE A 186 -16.75 -9.62 8.69
CA ILE A 186 -15.91 -8.58 9.30
C ILE A 186 -14.99 -9.13 10.41
N VAL A 187 -15.50 -10.09 11.20
CA VAL A 187 -14.71 -10.72 12.27
C VAL A 187 -13.61 -11.61 11.68
N ALA A 188 -13.94 -12.37 10.64
CA ALA A 188 -12.96 -13.20 9.94
C ALA A 188 -11.86 -12.35 9.29
N LEU A 189 -12.21 -11.26 8.62
CA LEU A 189 -11.27 -10.30 8.06
C LEU A 189 -10.37 -9.70 9.13
N PHE A 190 -10.94 -9.29 10.27
CA PHE A 190 -10.17 -8.71 11.37
C PHE A 190 -9.18 -9.72 12.00
N LEU A 191 -9.62 -10.95 12.26
CA LEU A 191 -8.75 -11.99 12.78
C LEU A 191 -7.66 -12.37 11.78
N THR A 192 -8.00 -12.47 10.49
CA THR A 192 -7.02 -12.71 9.42
C THR A 192 -6.01 -11.57 9.32
N MET A 193 -6.46 -10.31 9.42
CA MET A 193 -5.57 -9.15 9.47
C MET A 193 -4.54 -9.26 10.60
N LEU A 194 -5.01 -9.55 11.83
CA LEU A 194 -4.12 -9.71 12.99
C LEU A 194 -3.13 -10.85 12.77
N THR A 195 -3.60 -11.98 12.26
CA THR A 195 -2.75 -13.13 11.93
C THR A 195 -1.69 -12.75 10.90
N CYS A 196 -2.06 -12.04 9.83
CA CYS A 196 -1.13 -11.57 8.81
C CYS A 196 -0.08 -10.60 9.38
N ILE A 197 -0.48 -9.65 10.22
CA ILE A 197 0.46 -8.72 10.85
C ILE A 197 1.45 -9.48 11.73
N VAL A 198 0.98 -10.41 12.56
CA VAL A 198 1.84 -11.20 13.45
C VAL A 198 2.81 -12.09 12.65
N LEU A 199 2.32 -12.82 11.65
CA LEU A 199 3.14 -13.69 10.81
C LEU A 199 4.12 -12.89 9.93
N GLY A 200 3.77 -11.65 9.60
CA GLY A 200 4.58 -10.77 8.77
C GLY A 200 5.72 -10.06 9.47
N MET A 201 5.76 -10.11 10.80
CA MET A 201 6.75 -9.40 11.59
C MET A 201 8.18 -9.90 11.31
N GLY A 202 9.02 -9.02 10.73
CA GLY A 202 10.43 -9.30 10.52
C GLY A 202 10.76 -10.26 9.37
N VAL A 203 9.78 -10.58 8.52
CA VAL A 203 9.96 -11.48 7.38
C VAL A 203 10.00 -10.66 6.08
N PRO A 204 10.95 -10.91 5.16
CA PRO A 204 10.97 -10.25 3.85
C PRO A 204 9.64 -10.42 3.12
N THR A 205 9.16 -9.37 2.47
CA THR A 205 7.80 -9.29 1.89
C THR A 205 7.45 -10.45 0.96
N THR A 206 8.43 -10.94 0.18
CA THR A 206 8.24 -12.05 -0.76
C THR A 206 7.94 -13.36 -0.02
N ALA A 207 8.74 -13.69 0.99
CA ALA A 207 8.57 -14.88 1.83
C ALA A 207 7.28 -14.77 2.66
N ASN A 208 7.06 -13.59 3.23
CA ASN A 208 5.86 -13.25 3.98
C ASN A 208 4.58 -13.51 3.16
N TYR A 209 4.54 -13.04 1.91
CA TYR A 209 3.39 -13.27 1.05
C TYR A 209 3.15 -14.78 0.81
N ILE A 210 4.18 -15.59 0.55
CA ILE A 210 4.02 -17.04 0.35
C ILE A 210 3.36 -17.69 1.57
N ILE A 211 3.86 -17.36 2.77
CA ILE A 211 3.30 -17.88 4.03
C ILE A 211 1.83 -17.50 4.15
N MET A 212 1.49 -16.23 3.94
CA MET A 212 0.11 -15.75 4.10
C MET A 212 -0.83 -16.25 3.02
N ALA A 213 -0.37 -16.37 1.77
CA ALA A 213 -1.17 -16.91 0.69
C ALA A 213 -1.51 -18.38 0.87
N THR A 214 -0.64 -19.13 1.55
CA THR A 214 -0.87 -20.55 1.84
C THR A 214 -1.63 -20.80 3.13
N THR A 215 -1.52 -19.91 4.12
CA THR A 215 -2.14 -20.09 5.45
C THR A 215 -3.40 -19.24 5.64
N CYS A 216 -3.33 -17.96 5.31
CA CYS A 216 -4.37 -16.97 5.63
C CYS A 216 -5.36 -16.74 4.48
N ALA A 217 -4.91 -16.69 3.21
CA ALA A 217 -5.82 -16.48 2.09
C ALA A 217 -6.90 -17.57 1.97
N PRO A 218 -6.61 -18.87 2.20
CA PRO A 218 -7.64 -19.91 2.20
C PRO A 218 -8.74 -19.70 3.25
N ILE A 219 -8.47 -19.04 4.37
CA ILE A 219 -9.48 -18.70 5.39
C ILE A 219 -10.57 -17.83 4.77
N LEU A 220 -10.15 -16.83 4.02
CA LEU A 220 -11.06 -15.88 3.37
C LEU A 220 -11.77 -16.50 2.16
N VAL A 221 -11.06 -17.30 1.36
CA VAL A 221 -11.63 -17.92 0.15
C VAL A 221 -12.57 -19.07 0.52
N ASN A 222 -12.05 -20.08 1.27
CA ASN A 222 -12.78 -21.29 1.54
C ASN A 222 -13.69 -21.15 2.76
N GLY A 223 -13.31 -20.33 3.74
CA GLY A 223 -14.08 -20.13 4.96
C GLY A 223 -15.20 -19.11 4.80
N MET A 224 -14.96 -18.01 4.05
CA MET A 224 -15.88 -16.87 3.95
C MET A 224 -16.40 -16.60 2.53
N GLY A 225 -16.01 -17.38 1.52
CA GLY A 225 -16.44 -17.19 0.15
C GLY A 225 -15.95 -15.92 -0.52
N ILE A 226 -14.89 -15.28 0.00
CA ILE A 226 -14.31 -14.07 -0.58
C ILE A 226 -13.60 -14.41 -1.89
N ASN A 227 -13.72 -13.53 -2.89
CA ASN A 227 -13.05 -13.71 -4.17
C ASN A 227 -11.55 -13.96 -3.99
N LYS A 228 -11.00 -14.93 -4.74
CA LYS A 228 -9.60 -15.38 -4.63
C LYS A 228 -8.60 -14.22 -4.79
N ILE A 229 -8.82 -13.31 -5.74
CA ILE A 229 -7.93 -12.15 -5.96
C ILE A 229 -8.04 -11.18 -4.78
N ALA A 230 -9.25 -10.86 -4.33
CA ALA A 230 -9.46 -9.98 -3.18
C ALA A 230 -8.83 -10.56 -1.90
N ALA A 231 -8.96 -11.85 -1.65
CA ALA A 231 -8.34 -12.52 -0.50
C ALA A 231 -6.80 -12.46 -0.57
N ASN A 232 -6.20 -12.73 -1.73
CA ASN A 232 -4.75 -12.66 -1.92
C ASN A 232 -4.23 -11.22 -1.82
N MET A 233 -4.94 -10.24 -2.37
CA MET A 233 -4.62 -8.83 -2.19
C MET A 233 -4.75 -8.39 -0.73
N PHE A 234 -5.74 -8.91 0.00
CA PHE A 234 -5.95 -8.62 1.42
C PHE A 234 -4.74 -9.06 2.25
N VAL A 235 -4.33 -10.31 2.13
CA VAL A 235 -3.18 -10.82 2.89
C VAL A 235 -1.88 -10.17 2.46
N PHE A 236 -1.73 -9.81 1.20
CA PHE A 236 -0.57 -9.07 0.68
C PHE A 236 -0.45 -7.68 1.32
N TYR A 237 -1.55 -6.94 1.41
CA TYR A 237 -1.57 -5.62 2.05
C TYR A 237 -1.14 -5.71 3.53
N PHE A 238 -1.71 -6.65 4.29
CA PHE A 238 -1.36 -6.80 5.69
C PHE A 238 0.05 -7.37 5.91
N GLY A 239 0.56 -8.14 4.97
CA GLY A 239 1.95 -8.54 4.93
C GLY A 239 2.91 -7.36 4.81
N ILE A 240 2.61 -6.42 3.91
CA ILE A 240 3.40 -5.22 3.69
C ILE A 240 3.30 -4.25 4.88
N VAL A 241 2.09 -4.05 5.41
CA VAL A 241 1.84 -3.15 6.54
C VAL A 241 2.54 -3.60 7.82
N ALA A 242 2.83 -4.89 7.98
CA ALA A 242 3.62 -5.40 9.10
C ALA A 242 5.01 -4.73 9.22
N ASP A 243 5.62 -4.33 8.08
CA ASP A 243 6.93 -3.66 8.06
C ASP A 243 6.92 -2.23 8.62
N ILE A 244 5.76 -1.61 8.76
CA ILE A 244 5.59 -0.26 9.32
C ILE A 244 4.79 -0.24 10.62
N THR A 245 4.34 -1.42 11.09
CA THR A 245 3.49 -1.53 12.28
C THR A 245 4.31 -2.02 13.49
N PRO A 246 4.32 -1.29 14.61
CA PRO A 246 4.93 -1.80 15.84
C PRO A 246 4.33 -3.15 16.28
N PRO A 247 5.10 -4.02 16.95
CA PRO A 247 6.39 -3.73 17.60
C PRO A 247 7.63 -3.88 16.71
N VAL A 248 7.56 -4.52 15.54
CA VAL A 248 8.75 -4.82 14.71
C VAL A 248 9.07 -3.69 13.73
N ALA A 249 8.10 -3.20 12.96
CA ALA A 249 8.14 -1.97 12.14
C ALA A 249 9.50 -1.66 11.46
N LEU A 250 10.14 -2.65 10.79
CA LEU A 250 11.51 -2.55 10.28
C LEU A 250 11.74 -1.32 9.39
N ALA A 251 10.83 -1.04 8.46
CA ALA A 251 10.93 0.11 7.57
C ALA A 251 10.84 1.44 8.33
N ALA A 252 9.96 1.52 9.35
CA ALA A 252 9.83 2.72 10.17
C ALA A 252 11.06 2.93 11.07
N TYR A 253 11.68 1.87 11.55
CA TYR A 253 12.92 1.95 12.36
C TYR A 253 14.11 2.38 11.49
N ALA A 254 14.22 1.87 10.26
CA ALA A 254 15.20 2.36 9.30
C ALA A 254 15.01 3.86 9.00
N GLY A 255 13.78 4.29 8.74
CA GLY A 255 13.43 5.71 8.56
C GLY A 255 13.76 6.56 9.79
N SER A 256 13.55 6.02 11.00
CA SER A 256 13.87 6.71 12.25
C SER A 256 15.38 6.92 12.43
N ALA A 257 16.20 5.96 12.03
CA ALA A 257 17.67 6.05 12.09
C ALA A 257 18.19 7.18 11.18
N ILE A 258 17.62 7.29 9.96
CA ILE A 258 17.96 8.37 9.01
C ILE A 258 17.51 9.74 9.56
N ALA A 259 16.28 9.79 10.08
CA ALA A 259 15.69 11.00 10.64
C ALA A 259 16.23 11.37 12.03
N LYS A 260 17.09 10.55 12.62
CA LYS A 260 17.62 10.68 14.00
C LYS A 260 16.51 10.89 15.02
N SER A 261 15.46 10.08 14.94
CA SER A 261 14.23 10.19 15.73
C SER A 261 13.95 8.94 16.55
N ASN A 262 12.96 8.99 17.43
CA ASN A 262 12.58 7.83 18.25
C ASN A 262 11.92 6.74 17.39
N PRO A 263 12.45 5.50 17.35
CA PRO A 263 11.95 4.42 16.50
C PRO A 263 10.49 4.07 16.76
N MET A 264 10.09 3.92 18.03
CA MET A 264 8.72 3.54 18.39
C MET A 264 7.71 4.63 18.00
N LYS A 265 8.04 5.92 18.26
CA LYS A 265 7.20 7.04 17.85
C LYS A 265 7.08 7.15 16.33
N THR A 266 8.18 6.90 15.61
CA THR A 266 8.20 6.86 14.15
C THR A 266 7.31 5.73 13.63
N GLY A 267 7.38 4.52 14.21
CA GLY A 267 6.51 3.40 13.86
C GLY A 267 5.03 3.67 14.08
N ILE A 268 4.66 4.21 15.25
CA ILE A 268 3.28 4.60 15.54
C ILE A 268 2.79 5.67 14.56
N THR A 269 3.65 6.62 14.20
CA THR A 269 3.30 7.67 13.24
C THR A 269 3.17 7.11 11.83
N ALA A 270 4.04 6.16 11.42
CA ALA A 270 3.96 5.47 10.13
C ALA A 270 2.66 4.67 10.00
N THR A 271 2.25 3.95 11.05
CA THR A 271 0.97 3.24 11.10
C THR A 271 -0.22 4.19 10.93
N LYS A 272 -0.20 5.37 11.56
CA LYS A 272 -1.24 6.39 11.39
C LYS A 272 -1.26 6.97 9.97
N LEU A 273 -0.10 7.23 9.39
CA LEU A 273 0.03 7.70 8.00
C LEU A 273 -0.50 6.68 7.00
N ALA A 274 -0.21 5.42 7.24
CA ALA A 274 -0.61 4.30 6.40
C ALA A 274 -2.03 3.77 6.69
N ILE A 275 -2.87 4.52 7.42
CA ILE A 275 -4.21 4.03 7.83
C ILE A 275 -5.06 3.57 6.65
N ALA A 276 -4.88 4.17 5.47
CA ALA A 276 -5.56 3.73 4.25
C ALA A 276 -5.23 2.28 3.90
N ALA A 277 -4.00 1.80 4.16
CA ALA A 277 -3.64 0.40 3.91
C ALA A 277 -4.32 -0.60 4.86
N PHE A 278 -4.79 -0.13 6.02
CA PHE A 278 -5.59 -0.94 6.94
C PHE A 278 -7.05 -1.01 6.52
N ILE A 279 -7.54 -0.03 5.80
CA ILE A 279 -8.96 0.15 5.49
C ILE A 279 -9.30 -0.32 4.08
N VAL A 280 -8.50 0.03 3.09
CA VAL A 280 -8.73 -0.31 1.68
C VAL A 280 -8.92 -1.82 1.46
N PRO A 281 -8.16 -2.74 2.13
CA PRO A 281 -8.41 -4.16 2.01
C PRO A 281 -9.81 -4.62 2.39
N TYR A 282 -10.41 -4.01 3.39
CA TYR A 282 -11.80 -4.32 3.76
C TYR A 282 -12.77 -3.88 2.67
N ILE A 283 -12.53 -2.72 2.05
CA ILE A 283 -13.40 -2.21 0.99
C ILE A 283 -13.43 -3.20 -0.18
N PHE A 284 -12.26 -3.62 -0.70
CA PHE A 284 -12.25 -4.53 -1.84
C PHE A 284 -12.61 -5.99 -1.46
N ALA A 285 -12.48 -6.40 -0.20
CA ALA A 285 -12.98 -7.69 0.26
C ALA A 285 -14.51 -7.74 0.21
N TYR A 286 -15.20 -6.65 0.60
CA TYR A 286 -16.65 -6.53 0.51
C TYR A 286 -17.14 -6.14 -0.90
N SER A 287 -16.36 -5.37 -1.63
CA SER A 287 -16.67 -4.87 -2.97
C SER A 287 -15.56 -5.18 -3.96
N PRO A 288 -15.47 -6.42 -4.45
CA PRO A 288 -14.44 -6.83 -5.42
C PRO A 288 -14.47 -6.01 -6.72
N ALA A 289 -15.54 -5.27 -6.98
CA ALA A 289 -15.66 -4.34 -8.11
C ALA A 289 -14.57 -3.24 -8.08
N MET A 290 -14.03 -2.86 -6.90
CA MET A 290 -12.86 -2.00 -6.79
C MET A 290 -11.62 -2.59 -7.47
N LEU A 291 -11.51 -3.92 -7.50
CA LEU A 291 -10.46 -4.68 -8.17
C LEU A 291 -10.85 -5.09 -9.60
N PHE A 292 -11.84 -4.44 -10.20
CA PHE A 292 -12.40 -4.83 -11.50
C PHE A 292 -12.88 -6.30 -11.58
N VAL A 293 -13.28 -6.89 -10.46
CA VAL A 293 -13.85 -8.22 -10.39
C VAL A 293 -15.38 -8.10 -10.38
N ASN A 294 -16.06 -8.84 -11.27
CA ASN A 294 -17.52 -8.87 -11.39
C ASN A 294 -18.15 -7.46 -11.51
N VAL A 295 -17.54 -6.60 -12.33
CA VAL A 295 -18.03 -5.23 -12.53
C VAL A 295 -19.35 -5.25 -13.27
N THR A 296 -20.41 -4.83 -12.62
CA THR A 296 -21.76 -4.70 -13.22
C THR A 296 -21.96 -3.35 -13.90
N SER A 297 -21.25 -2.31 -13.43
CA SER A 297 -21.33 -0.95 -13.99
C SER A 297 -20.10 -0.15 -13.62
N VAL A 298 -19.57 0.62 -14.58
CA VAL A 298 -18.45 1.57 -14.36
C VAL A 298 -18.84 2.62 -13.32
N PHE A 299 -20.10 3.04 -13.32
CA PHE A 299 -20.61 4.01 -12.33
C PHE A 299 -20.46 3.50 -10.90
N LYS A 300 -20.68 2.20 -10.66
CA LYS A 300 -20.50 1.58 -9.34
C LYS A 300 -19.03 1.61 -8.88
N VAL A 301 -18.10 1.40 -9.79
CA VAL A 301 -16.67 1.49 -9.48
C VAL A 301 -16.30 2.94 -9.10
N ILE A 302 -16.75 3.91 -9.88
CA ILE A 302 -16.54 5.34 -9.60
C ILE A 302 -17.12 5.71 -8.23
N GLN A 303 -18.35 5.29 -7.92
CA GLN A 303 -18.96 5.52 -6.62
C GLN A 303 -18.11 4.96 -5.48
N ILE A 304 -17.70 3.69 -5.56
CA ILE A 304 -16.87 3.05 -4.52
C ILE A 304 -15.56 3.80 -4.32
N VAL A 305 -14.88 4.21 -5.40
CA VAL A 305 -13.61 4.93 -5.32
C VAL A 305 -13.80 6.32 -4.71
N LEU A 306 -14.83 7.06 -5.12
CA LEU A 306 -15.13 8.39 -4.57
C LEU A 306 -15.51 8.32 -3.08
N SER A 307 -16.38 7.39 -2.70
CA SER A 307 -16.76 7.17 -1.30
C SER A 307 -15.53 6.79 -0.47
N ALA A 308 -14.66 5.91 -0.99
CA ALA A 308 -13.40 5.54 -0.34
C ALA A 308 -12.45 6.73 -0.17
N LEU A 309 -12.30 7.59 -1.19
CA LEU A 309 -11.47 8.80 -1.11
C LEU A 309 -11.95 9.75 -0.01
N LEU A 310 -13.25 10.01 0.03
CA LEU A 310 -13.86 10.87 1.05
C LEU A 310 -13.78 10.21 2.44
N GLY A 311 -13.94 8.89 2.51
CA GLY A 311 -13.77 8.13 3.74
C GLY A 311 -12.35 8.21 4.29
N ILE A 312 -11.34 8.02 3.44
CA ILE A 312 -9.93 8.17 3.79
C ILE A 312 -9.62 9.60 4.27
N PHE A 313 -10.18 10.62 3.58
CA PHE A 313 -10.05 12.01 4.03
C PHE A 313 -10.61 12.19 5.44
N GLY A 314 -11.81 11.68 5.74
CA GLY A 314 -12.42 11.75 7.06
C GLY A 314 -11.56 11.10 8.15
N VAL A 315 -11.07 9.88 7.91
CA VAL A 315 -10.20 9.17 8.86
C VAL A 315 -8.86 9.88 9.03
N ALA A 316 -8.22 10.30 7.94
CA ALA A 316 -6.95 11.02 7.99
C ALA A 316 -7.08 12.34 8.78
N ALA A 317 -8.15 13.10 8.54
CA ALA A 317 -8.45 14.33 9.28
C ALA A 317 -8.72 14.09 10.77
N ALA A 318 -9.44 13.02 11.09
CA ALA A 318 -9.70 12.61 12.47
C ALA A 318 -8.42 12.25 13.23
N LEU A 319 -7.53 11.48 12.60
CA LEU A 319 -6.25 11.06 13.18
C LEU A 319 -5.29 12.23 13.35
N ASN A 320 -5.22 13.11 12.35
CA ASN A 320 -4.39 14.32 12.39
C ASN A 320 -4.95 15.36 13.38
N GLY A 321 -6.27 15.39 13.57
CA GLY A 321 -6.96 16.36 14.45
C GLY A 321 -6.99 17.79 13.88
N TYR A 322 -6.94 17.93 12.54
CA TYR A 322 -6.93 19.22 11.85
C TYR A 322 -7.61 19.11 10.47
N ILE A 323 -8.41 20.10 10.11
CA ILE A 323 -8.93 20.32 8.75
C ILE A 323 -8.71 21.80 8.35
N LEU A 324 -9.60 22.65 8.82
CA LEU A 324 -9.51 24.11 8.64
C LEU A 324 -8.98 24.82 9.90
N ARG A 325 -9.20 24.18 11.06
CA ARG A 325 -8.69 24.51 12.36
C ARG A 325 -8.41 23.22 13.17
N LYS A 326 -7.85 23.35 14.37
CA LYS A 326 -7.67 22.22 15.28
C LYS A 326 -9.05 21.65 15.66
N SER A 327 -9.25 20.36 15.39
CA SER A 327 -10.49 19.65 15.67
C SER A 327 -10.56 19.23 17.15
N ASN A 328 -11.72 19.40 17.78
CA ASN A 328 -11.96 18.89 19.11
C ASN A 328 -12.22 17.37 19.09
N TRP A 329 -12.29 16.74 20.28
CA TRP A 329 -12.47 15.28 20.39
C TRP A 329 -13.77 14.78 19.74
N PHE A 330 -14.86 15.51 19.91
CA PHE A 330 -16.15 15.15 19.32
C PHE A 330 -16.13 15.21 17.80
N GLU A 331 -15.55 16.28 17.23
CA GLU A 331 -15.38 16.41 15.77
C GLU A 331 -14.53 15.27 15.20
N ARG A 332 -13.46 14.87 15.92
CA ARG A 332 -12.60 13.76 15.51
C ARG A 332 -13.34 12.43 15.50
N ILE A 333 -14.16 12.15 16.51
CA ILE A 333 -14.99 10.94 16.58
C ILE A 333 -15.98 10.90 15.40
N LEU A 334 -16.67 12.01 15.12
CA LEU A 334 -17.63 12.09 14.02
C LEU A 334 -16.94 11.96 12.64
N LEU A 335 -15.77 12.57 12.46
CA LEU A 335 -14.97 12.41 11.24
C LEU A 335 -14.50 10.98 11.03
N PHE A 336 -14.06 10.31 12.10
CA PHE A 336 -13.64 8.93 12.05
C PHE A 336 -14.81 7.99 11.73
N ALA A 337 -15.93 8.16 12.43
CA ALA A 337 -17.16 7.38 12.18
C ALA A 337 -17.69 7.62 10.77
N GLY A 338 -17.79 8.89 10.34
CA GLY A 338 -18.20 9.24 8.98
C GLY A 338 -17.26 8.71 7.90
N GLY A 339 -15.94 8.69 8.17
CA GLY A 339 -14.97 8.09 7.29
C GLY A 339 -15.17 6.58 7.16
N LEU A 340 -15.39 5.87 8.27
CA LEU A 340 -15.63 4.42 8.23
C LEU A 340 -16.96 4.06 7.56
N THR A 341 -18.02 4.84 7.75
CA THR A 341 -19.31 4.58 7.09
C THR A 341 -19.23 4.72 5.55
N LEU A 342 -18.41 5.66 5.04
CA LEU A 342 -18.14 5.80 3.59
C LEU A 342 -17.36 4.62 3.00
N MET A 343 -16.72 3.80 3.81
CA MET A 343 -15.98 2.62 3.38
C MET A 343 -16.84 1.36 3.32
N ILE A 344 -18.02 1.38 3.96
CA ILE A 344 -18.99 0.30 3.88
C ILE A 344 -19.81 0.51 2.60
N PRO A 345 -19.81 -0.45 1.65
CA PRO A 345 -20.52 -0.28 0.38
C PRO A 345 -22.02 -0.18 0.61
N GLY A 346 -22.62 0.95 0.19
CA GLY A 346 -24.07 1.15 0.29
C GLY A 346 -24.46 2.61 0.17
N THR A 347 -25.57 2.91 -0.52
CA THR A 347 -26.02 4.29 -0.71
C THR A 347 -26.38 4.98 0.60
N ILE A 348 -26.94 4.23 1.55
CA ILE A 348 -27.30 4.77 2.87
C ILE A 348 -26.06 5.09 3.70
N SER A 349 -25.07 4.18 3.72
CA SER A 349 -23.78 4.39 4.40
C SER A 349 -23.03 5.58 3.81
N ASP A 350 -23.04 5.72 2.47
CA ASP A 350 -22.44 6.86 1.79
C ASP A 350 -23.09 8.19 2.19
N LEU A 351 -24.42 8.21 2.26
CA LEU A 351 -25.17 9.42 2.67
C LEU A 351 -24.85 9.82 4.12
N ILE A 352 -24.86 8.84 5.05
CA ILE A 352 -24.54 9.09 6.45
C ILE A 352 -23.11 9.64 6.59
N GLY A 353 -22.14 9.03 5.93
CA GLY A 353 -20.74 9.46 5.98
C GLY A 353 -20.54 10.85 5.39
N LEU A 354 -21.19 11.16 4.26
CA LEU A 354 -21.16 12.50 3.65
C LEU A 354 -21.74 13.57 4.57
N VAL A 355 -22.87 13.29 5.22
CA VAL A 355 -23.50 14.22 6.17
C VAL A 355 -22.60 14.47 7.37
N LEU A 356 -21.99 13.42 7.93
CA LEU A 356 -21.10 13.56 9.08
C LEU A 356 -19.84 14.36 8.74
N ILE A 357 -19.12 14.01 7.67
CA ILE A 357 -17.89 14.69 7.27
C ILE A 357 -18.20 16.10 6.78
N GLY A 358 -19.20 16.24 5.88
CA GLY A 358 -19.62 17.54 5.34
C GLY A 358 -20.12 18.49 6.41
N GLY A 359 -20.89 18.00 7.38
CA GLY A 359 -21.37 18.77 8.52
C GLY A 359 -20.24 19.34 9.37
N ILE A 360 -19.20 18.53 9.66
CA ILE A 360 -18.01 19.02 10.41
C ILE A 360 -17.19 20.03 9.59
N VAL A 361 -16.99 19.78 8.30
CA VAL A 361 -16.26 20.72 7.42
C VAL A 361 -17.00 22.07 7.36
N LEU A 362 -18.31 22.06 7.15
CA LEU A 362 -19.13 23.29 7.13
C LEU A 362 -19.10 24.01 8.48
N LEU A 363 -19.24 23.29 9.59
CA LEU A 363 -19.16 23.86 10.93
C LEU A 363 -17.82 24.57 11.17
N GLN A 364 -16.71 23.93 10.82
CA GLN A 364 -15.38 24.55 10.94
C GLN A 364 -15.20 25.75 10.02
N TYR A 365 -15.76 25.69 8.80
CA TYR A 365 -15.73 26.81 7.87
C TYR A 365 -16.45 28.06 8.42
N PHE A 366 -17.67 27.90 8.94
CA PHE A 366 -18.43 29.02 9.52
C PHE A 366 -17.77 29.58 10.78
N GLN A 367 -17.20 28.71 11.63
CA GLN A 367 -16.50 29.18 12.84
C GLN A 367 -15.23 29.96 12.50
N ARG A 368 -14.48 29.52 11.48
CA ARG A 368 -13.29 30.24 11.01
C ARG A 368 -13.64 31.60 10.42
N LYS A 369 -14.75 31.70 9.68
CA LYS A 369 -15.23 32.97 9.13
C LYS A 369 -15.66 33.95 10.24
N LYS A 370 -16.31 33.44 11.30
CA LYS A 370 -16.66 34.25 12.50
C LYS A 370 -15.43 34.73 13.27
N ALA A 371 -14.34 33.97 13.30
CA ALA A 371 -13.12 34.36 14.02
C ALA A 371 -12.23 35.32 13.20
N ALA A 372 -12.49 35.47 11.90
CA ALA A 372 -11.78 36.37 10.99
C ALA A 372 -12.55 37.70 10.71
N ALA A 373 -13.82 37.77 11.10
CA ALA A 373 -14.66 38.98 11.13
C ALA A 373 -14.63 39.65 12.50
#